data_d815cc3e21eccece6b96e4494f5aa1b9
#
_entry.id   d815cc3e21eccece6b96e4494f5aa1b9
#
_cell.length_a   1.000
_cell.length_b   1.000
_cell.length_c   1.000
_cell.angle_alpha   90.00
_cell.angle_beta   90.00
_cell.angle_gamma   90.00
#
_symmetry.space_group_name_H-M   'P 1'
#
loop_
_entity.id
_entity.type
_entity.pdbx_description
1 polymer ?
#
loop_
_entity_poly.entity_id
_entity_poly.type
_entity_poly.pdbx_seq_one_letter_code
_entity_poly.pdbx_strand_id
1 'polypeptide(L)'
;MALADAAATAVASSALSITVAAAAQLALTTAPTASTVSDVNFAAQPVITIQDASGNARSADTLVITVALTTGTGALSGTNVATASAGLATFAGLSLNLVGADKVLTFTNSAVTAVASSALSITVAAAAQLALTTAPTASTVSDVNFAAQPVITTQDASGNARSADTLAITVA
;
A
#
# COMPACT_ATOMS: atom_id res chain seq x y z
N MET A 1 -45.37 31.59 56.33
CA MET A 1 -45.53 32.00 54.91
C MET A 1 -44.65 31.09 54.09
N ALA A 2 -45.18 30.00 53.55
CA ALA A 2 -44.44 29.06 52.74
C ALA A 2 -44.47 29.56 51.30
N LEU A 3 -43.30 29.85 50.72
CA LEU A 3 -43.18 30.04 49.29
C LEU A 3 -43.32 28.66 48.64
N ALA A 4 -44.40 28.45 47.91
CA ALA A 4 -44.52 27.33 46.99
C ALA A 4 -43.58 27.59 45.83
N ASP A 5 -42.54 26.75 45.69
CA ASP A 5 -41.72 26.67 44.50
C ASP A 5 -42.61 26.11 43.36
N ALA A 6 -42.88 26.95 42.38
CA ALA A 6 -43.60 26.51 41.19
C ALA A 6 -42.68 25.57 40.42
N ALA A 7 -42.96 24.26 40.48
CA ALA A 7 -42.21 23.27 39.75
C ALA A 7 -42.13 23.67 38.26
N ALA A 8 -40.95 24.02 37.81
CA ALA A 8 -40.70 24.32 36.42
C ALA A 8 -41.02 23.06 35.57
N THR A 9 -42.01 23.16 34.71
CA THR A 9 -42.38 22.08 33.80
C THR A 9 -41.23 21.92 32.76
N ALA A 10 -40.60 20.76 32.76
CA ALA A 10 -39.59 20.45 31.76
C ALA A 10 -40.22 20.48 30.35
N VAL A 11 -39.68 21.32 29.47
CA VAL A 11 -40.05 21.34 28.06
C VAL A 11 -39.09 20.40 27.34
N ALA A 12 -39.65 19.29 26.81
CA ALA A 12 -38.90 18.40 25.95
C ALA A 12 -38.85 18.97 24.53
N SER A 13 -37.66 19.02 23.91
CA SER A 13 -37.54 19.28 22.46
C SER A 13 -38.04 18.10 21.67
N SER A 14 -38.59 18.35 20.48
CA SER A 14 -38.83 17.29 19.52
C SER A 14 -37.52 16.61 19.10
N ALA A 15 -37.60 15.34 18.67
CA ALA A 15 -36.43 14.59 18.20
C ALA A 15 -35.76 15.35 17.04
N LEU A 16 -34.48 15.61 17.19
CA LEU A 16 -33.62 16.21 16.16
C LEU A 16 -32.95 15.09 15.38
N SER A 17 -33.12 15.06 14.06
CA SER A 17 -32.41 14.15 13.16
C SER A 17 -31.23 14.90 12.50
N ILE A 18 -30.02 14.35 12.67
CA ILE A 18 -28.81 14.85 12.00
C ILE A 18 -28.43 13.85 10.93
N THR A 19 -28.35 14.31 9.67
CA THR A 19 -27.95 13.49 8.53
C THR A 19 -26.49 13.76 8.14
N VAL A 20 -25.86 12.77 7.50
CA VAL A 20 -24.46 12.89 7.02
C VAL A 20 -24.37 13.98 5.95
N ALA A 21 -23.33 14.81 6.01
CA ALA A 21 -23.06 15.87 5.01
C ALA A 21 -22.50 15.27 3.70
N ALA A 22 -22.21 16.10 2.70
CA ALA A 22 -21.61 15.66 1.44
C ALA A 22 -20.24 14.98 1.65
N ALA A 23 -19.85 14.06 0.73
CA ALA A 23 -18.53 13.45 0.74
C ALA A 23 -17.43 14.52 0.66
N ALA A 24 -16.40 14.41 1.48
CA ALA A 24 -15.31 15.37 1.57
C ALA A 24 -13.92 14.72 1.63
N GLN A 25 -13.80 13.50 2.16
CA GLN A 25 -12.52 12.84 2.37
C GLN A 25 -12.61 11.32 2.27
N LEU A 26 -11.45 10.71 2.04
CA LEU A 26 -11.24 9.27 2.13
C LEU A 26 -10.58 8.93 3.47
N ALA A 27 -10.95 7.80 4.07
CA ALA A 27 -10.31 7.25 5.25
C ALA A 27 -9.84 5.82 4.99
N LEU A 28 -8.60 5.51 5.34
CA LEU A 28 -8.04 4.17 5.27
C LEU A 28 -8.50 3.39 6.52
N THR A 29 -9.55 2.60 6.39
CA THR A 29 -10.14 1.84 7.51
C THR A 29 -9.48 0.49 7.72
N THR A 30 -8.98 -0.12 6.66
CA THR A 30 -8.06 -1.27 6.75
C THR A 30 -6.79 -0.90 6.00
N ALA A 31 -5.67 -0.83 6.72
CA ALA A 31 -4.38 -0.58 6.12
C ALA A 31 -3.83 -1.86 5.44
N PRO A 32 -3.05 -1.74 4.35
CA PRO A 32 -2.31 -2.88 3.82
C PRO A 32 -1.32 -3.38 4.86
N THR A 33 -0.99 -4.69 4.82
CA THR A 33 0.03 -5.27 5.71
C THR A 33 1.34 -4.48 5.59
N ALA A 34 1.89 -4.05 6.73
CA ALA A 34 3.04 -3.15 6.79
C ALA A 34 4.34 -3.75 6.22
N SER A 35 4.45 -5.08 6.19
CA SER A 35 5.60 -5.79 5.62
C SER A 35 5.17 -7.04 4.87
N THR A 36 5.70 -7.25 3.67
CA THR A 36 5.48 -8.45 2.86
C THR A 36 6.70 -8.74 1.99
N VAL A 37 6.68 -9.87 1.30
CA VAL A 37 7.71 -10.29 0.34
C VAL A 37 7.35 -9.74 -1.05
N SER A 38 8.36 -9.46 -1.88
CA SER A 38 8.15 -9.00 -3.26
C SER A 38 7.25 -9.97 -4.04
N ASP A 39 6.36 -9.43 -4.86
CA ASP A 39 5.34 -10.14 -5.65
C ASP A 39 4.31 -10.95 -4.85
N VAL A 40 4.33 -10.91 -3.53
CA VAL A 40 3.32 -11.52 -2.67
C VAL A 40 2.26 -10.48 -2.31
N ASN A 41 0.98 -10.85 -2.47
CA ASN A 41 -0.13 -10.00 -2.10
C ASN A 41 -0.07 -9.61 -0.62
N PHE A 42 -0.41 -8.37 -0.30
CA PHE A 42 -0.59 -7.95 1.09
C PHE A 42 -1.62 -8.88 1.76
N ALA A 43 -1.29 -9.43 2.91
CA ALA A 43 -2.19 -10.32 3.66
C ALA A 43 -3.46 -9.58 4.10
N ALA A 44 -3.34 -8.33 4.53
CA ALA A 44 -4.45 -7.40 4.69
C ALA A 44 -4.49 -6.49 3.46
N GLN A 45 -5.59 -6.56 2.71
CA GLN A 45 -5.82 -5.66 1.57
C GLN A 45 -6.49 -4.38 2.05
N PRO A 46 -6.16 -3.21 1.47
CA PRO A 46 -6.72 -1.95 1.93
C PRO A 46 -8.23 -1.84 1.70
N VAL A 47 -8.90 -1.22 2.66
CA VAL A 47 -10.30 -0.81 2.56
C VAL A 47 -10.40 0.69 2.84
N ILE A 48 -11.06 1.40 1.94
CA ILE A 48 -11.25 2.85 2.03
C ILE A 48 -12.73 3.13 2.32
N THR A 49 -12.98 3.99 3.32
CA THR A 49 -14.32 4.52 3.63
C THR A 49 -14.44 5.95 3.11
N ILE A 50 -15.54 6.26 2.46
CA ILE A 50 -15.90 7.62 2.07
C ILE A 50 -16.53 8.31 3.29
N GLN A 51 -16.08 9.51 3.59
CA GLN A 51 -16.52 10.28 4.76
C GLN A 51 -16.90 11.71 4.38
N ASP A 52 -17.75 12.32 5.22
CA ASP A 52 -17.95 13.77 5.21
C ASP A 52 -16.78 14.50 5.91
N ALA A 53 -16.82 15.83 5.95
CA ALA A 53 -15.77 16.65 6.56
C ALA A 53 -15.63 16.44 8.08
N SER A 54 -16.64 15.89 8.73
CA SER A 54 -16.63 15.57 10.18
C SER A 54 -16.19 14.14 10.47
N GLY A 55 -15.88 13.34 9.45
CA GLY A 55 -15.47 11.94 9.59
C GLY A 55 -16.62 10.93 9.66
N ASN A 56 -17.86 11.35 9.41
CA ASN A 56 -18.98 10.43 9.36
C ASN A 56 -18.97 9.61 8.07
N ALA A 57 -19.13 8.30 8.19
CA ALA A 57 -19.16 7.39 7.04
C ALA A 57 -20.40 7.63 6.15
N ARG A 58 -20.19 7.58 4.85
CA ARG A 58 -21.23 7.81 3.83
C ARG A 58 -21.61 6.51 3.14
N SER A 59 -22.56 5.80 3.72
CA SER A 59 -22.99 4.47 3.27
C SER A 59 -23.78 4.44 1.93
N ALA A 60 -24.12 5.59 1.36
CA ALA A 60 -24.82 5.65 0.07
C ALA A 60 -23.89 5.97 -1.12
N ASP A 61 -22.62 6.29 -0.88
CA ASP A 61 -21.70 6.76 -1.91
C ASP A 61 -21.06 5.61 -2.69
N THR A 62 -20.88 5.85 -4.01
CA THR A 62 -20.35 4.88 -4.98
C THR A 62 -19.17 5.47 -5.77
N LEU A 63 -18.30 6.27 -5.11
CA LEU A 63 -17.14 6.88 -5.77
C LEU A 63 -16.17 5.82 -6.29
N VAL A 64 -15.56 6.09 -7.43
CA VAL A 64 -14.46 5.29 -7.98
C VAL A 64 -13.15 5.78 -7.36
N ILE A 65 -12.42 4.90 -6.68
CA ILE A 65 -11.18 5.21 -5.99
C ILE A 65 -10.03 4.50 -6.71
N THR A 66 -8.97 5.25 -7.00
CA THR A 66 -7.74 4.72 -7.60
C THR A 66 -6.63 4.68 -6.56
N VAL A 67 -5.87 3.59 -6.51
CA VAL A 67 -4.65 3.47 -5.72
C VAL A 67 -3.42 3.51 -6.60
N ALA A 68 -2.37 4.19 -6.14
CA ALA A 68 -1.07 4.24 -6.79
C ALA A 68 0.06 4.18 -5.77
N LEU A 69 1.21 3.65 -6.17
CA LEU A 69 2.48 3.81 -5.45
C LEU A 69 2.98 5.23 -5.68
N THR A 70 3.05 6.04 -4.65
CA THR A 70 3.44 7.46 -4.74
C THR A 70 4.82 7.74 -4.15
N THR A 71 5.33 6.87 -3.29
CA THR A 71 6.69 6.93 -2.76
C THR A 71 7.36 5.57 -2.89
N GLY A 72 8.66 5.57 -3.12
CA GLY A 72 9.45 4.39 -3.41
C GLY A 72 9.40 3.99 -4.88
N THR A 73 10.10 2.92 -5.23
CA THR A 73 10.20 2.38 -6.60
C THR A 73 9.48 1.04 -6.70
N GLY A 74 9.09 0.66 -7.92
CA GLY A 74 8.44 -0.61 -8.21
C GLY A 74 7.11 -0.44 -8.93
N ALA A 75 6.52 -1.57 -9.27
CA ALA A 75 5.19 -1.66 -9.86
C ALA A 75 4.18 -2.18 -8.85
N LEU A 76 3.03 -1.52 -8.77
CA LEU A 76 1.88 -1.99 -8.02
C LEU A 76 1.06 -2.91 -8.93
N SER A 77 0.82 -4.13 -8.49
CA SER A 77 -0.02 -5.14 -9.15
C SER A 77 -1.34 -5.30 -8.40
N GLY A 78 -2.32 -5.96 -9.04
CA GLY A 78 -3.65 -6.21 -8.48
C GLY A 78 -4.72 -5.23 -8.97
N THR A 79 -5.84 -5.15 -8.26
CA THR A 79 -6.96 -4.26 -8.60
C THR A 79 -6.67 -2.86 -8.06
N ASN A 80 -6.17 -1.96 -8.92
CA ASN A 80 -5.80 -0.58 -8.55
C ASN A 80 -6.93 0.45 -8.74
N VAL A 81 -8.10 0.02 -9.15
CA VAL A 81 -9.32 0.85 -9.22
C VAL A 81 -10.46 0.09 -8.58
N ALA A 82 -11.13 0.67 -7.60
CA ALA A 82 -12.26 0.08 -6.91
C ALA A 82 -13.43 1.06 -6.85
N THR A 83 -14.62 0.60 -7.18
CA THR A 83 -15.87 1.36 -6.98
C THR A 83 -16.41 1.07 -5.59
N ALA A 84 -16.68 2.10 -4.83
CA ALA A 84 -17.25 1.94 -3.50
C ALA A 84 -18.67 1.34 -3.59
N SER A 85 -18.96 0.44 -2.66
CA SER A 85 -20.28 -0.12 -2.40
C SER A 85 -20.62 0.13 -0.94
N ALA A 86 -21.78 0.69 -0.67
CA ALA A 86 -22.17 1.13 0.67
C ALA A 86 -21.11 2.03 1.34
N GLY A 87 -20.47 2.92 0.56
CA GLY A 87 -19.43 3.83 1.02
C GLY A 87 -18.06 3.22 1.28
N LEU A 88 -17.87 1.94 0.96
CA LEU A 88 -16.63 1.18 1.15
C LEU A 88 -16.03 0.76 -0.20
N ALA A 89 -14.77 1.11 -0.46
CA ALA A 89 -14.01 0.59 -1.59
C ALA A 89 -12.99 -0.44 -1.08
N THR A 90 -13.14 -1.68 -1.52
CA THR A 90 -12.26 -2.80 -1.16
C THR A 90 -11.33 -3.11 -2.32
N PHE A 91 -10.04 -3.11 -2.05
CA PHE A 91 -9.01 -3.49 -3.02
C PHE A 91 -8.66 -4.96 -2.86
N ALA A 92 -8.15 -5.58 -3.91
CA ALA A 92 -7.81 -7.01 -3.90
C ALA A 92 -6.56 -7.30 -4.74
N GLY A 93 -5.78 -8.27 -4.29
CA GLY A 93 -4.60 -8.77 -5.00
C GLY A 93 -3.46 -7.76 -5.10
N LEU A 94 -3.47 -6.68 -4.31
CA LEU A 94 -2.40 -5.69 -4.35
C LEU A 94 -1.09 -6.29 -3.84
N SER A 95 -0.02 -6.11 -4.61
CA SER A 95 1.35 -6.48 -4.29
C SER A 95 2.34 -5.49 -4.90
N LEU A 96 3.59 -5.51 -4.43
CA LEU A 96 4.69 -4.70 -4.97
C LEU A 96 5.86 -5.62 -5.32
N ASN A 97 6.54 -5.35 -6.42
CA ASN A 97 7.58 -6.20 -6.96
C ASN A 97 9.01 -5.83 -6.52
N LEU A 98 9.29 -4.58 -6.13
CA LEU A 98 10.63 -4.15 -5.75
C LEU A 98 10.77 -3.92 -4.25
N VAL A 99 11.89 -4.37 -3.69
CA VAL A 99 12.25 -4.21 -2.26
C VAL A 99 12.39 -2.75 -1.85
N GLY A 100 12.20 -2.49 -0.58
CA GLY A 100 12.34 -1.17 0.04
C GLY A 100 11.42 -1.01 1.25
N ALA A 101 11.78 -0.10 2.15
CA ALA A 101 11.06 0.16 3.41
C ALA A 101 10.30 1.50 3.38
N ASP A 102 10.18 2.12 2.21
CA ASP A 102 9.69 3.49 2.02
C ASP A 102 8.43 3.54 1.12
N LYS A 103 7.78 2.41 0.85
CA LYS A 103 6.67 2.34 -0.08
C LYS A 103 5.42 2.97 0.50
N VAL A 104 4.82 3.93 -0.20
CA VAL A 104 3.56 4.57 0.21
C VAL A 104 2.54 4.41 -0.90
N LEU A 105 1.37 3.88 -0.54
CA LEU A 105 0.20 3.82 -1.40
C LEU A 105 -0.71 5.01 -1.11
N THR A 106 -1.11 5.74 -2.16
CA THR A 106 -2.07 6.84 -2.05
C THR A 106 -3.36 6.48 -2.78
N PHE A 107 -4.47 6.71 -2.11
CA PHE A 107 -5.82 6.46 -2.61
C PHE A 107 -6.46 7.79 -2.95
N THR A 108 -6.95 7.91 -4.18
CA THR A 108 -7.43 9.18 -4.75
C THR A 108 -8.78 9.06 -5.41
N ASN A 109 -9.52 10.17 -5.35
CA ASN A 109 -10.68 10.46 -6.18
C ASN A 109 -10.72 11.98 -6.39
N SER A 110 -11.18 12.47 -7.55
CA SER A 110 -11.13 13.89 -7.90
C SER A 110 -12.08 14.79 -7.08
N ALA A 111 -13.06 14.22 -6.40
CA ALA A 111 -14.10 14.97 -5.68
C ALA A 111 -13.82 15.12 -4.18
N VAL A 112 -12.88 14.37 -3.61
CA VAL A 112 -12.64 14.28 -2.17
C VAL A 112 -11.16 14.27 -1.83
N THR A 113 -10.80 14.63 -0.59
CA THR A 113 -9.41 14.60 -0.11
C THR A 113 -8.88 13.16 -0.09
N ALA A 114 -7.70 12.97 -0.69
CA ALA A 114 -6.99 11.70 -0.76
C ALA A 114 -6.48 11.23 0.61
N VAL A 115 -6.20 9.92 0.73
CA VAL A 115 -5.56 9.33 1.90
C VAL A 115 -4.38 8.46 1.48
N ALA A 116 -3.31 8.46 2.29
CA ALA A 116 -2.12 7.64 2.07
C ALA A 116 -1.97 6.58 3.17
N SER A 117 -1.31 5.48 2.84
CA SER A 117 -0.85 4.49 3.82
C SER A 117 0.34 5.02 4.62
N SER A 118 0.64 4.39 5.76
CA SER A 118 1.97 4.45 6.33
C SER A 118 2.99 3.81 5.38
N ALA A 119 4.29 4.03 5.62
CA ALA A 119 5.35 3.38 4.86
C ALA A 119 5.28 1.86 5.00
N LEU A 120 5.39 1.16 3.87
CA LEU A 120 5.36 -0.29 3.77
C LEU A 120 6.77 -0.80 3.47
N SER A 121 7.13 -1.98 4.00
CA SER A 121 8.39 -2.65 3.77
C SER A 121 8.20 -3.87 2.87
N ILE A 122 8.91 -3.89 1.75
CA ILE A 122 8.94 -5.04 0.85
C ILE A 122 10.31 -5.71 0.96
N THR A 123 10.31 -6.98 1.33
CA THR A 123 11.52 -7.80 1.46
C THR A 123 11.74 -8.65 0.22
N VAL A 124 12.96 -9.10 0.01
CA VAL A 124 13.32 -9.92 -1.16
C VAL A 124 12.67 -11.32 -1.07
N ALA A 125 12.18 -11.82 -2.20
CA ALA A 125 11.62 -13.18 -2.32
C ALA A 125 12.73 -14.25 -2.42
N ALA A 126 12.36 -15.52 -2.60
CA ALA A 126 13.30 -16.63 -2.82
C ALA A 126 14.16 -16.40 -4.07
N ALA A 127 15.37 -16.94 -4.08
CA ALA A 127 16.26 -16.89 -5.25
C ALA A 127 15.59 -17.56 -6.45
N ALA A 128 15.60 -16.91 -7.60
CA ALA A 128 14.98 -17.40 -8.83
C ALA A 128 15.91 -17.30 -10.04
N GLN A 129 16.88 -16.38 -10.02
CA GLN A 129 17.76 -16.14 -11.16
C GLN A 129 19.16 -15.68 -10.74
N LEU A 130 20.09 -15.77 -11.67
CA LEU A 130 21.44 -15.22 -11.56
C LEU A 130 21.57 -14.03 -12.50
N ALA A 131 22.22 -12.97 -12.03
CA ALA A 131 22.58 -11.83 -12.85
C ALA A 131 24.10 -11.65 -12.87
N LEU A 132 24.67 -11.48 -14.07
CA LEU A 132 26.05 -11.09 -14.24
C LEU A 132 26.16 -9.58 -14.05
N THR A 133 26.63 -9.15 -12.85
CA THR A 133 26.75 -7.74 -12.50
C THR A 133 28.08 -7.12 -12.92
N THR A 134 29.12 -7.94 -13.05
CA THR A 134 30.38 -7.55 -13.67
C THR A 134 30.76 -8.59 -14.71
N ALA A 135 30.87 -8.18 -15.96
CA ALA A 135 31.34 -9.04 -17.03
C ALA A 135 32.87 -9.20 -16.92
N PRO A 136 33.42 -10.38 -17.25
CA PRO A 136 34.85 -10.53 -17.39
C PRO A 136 35.39 -9.65 -18.53
N THR A 137 36.68 -9.30 -18.48
CA THR A 137 37.35 -8.61 -19.58
C THR A 137 37.16 -9.39 -20.88
N ALA A 138 36.74 -8.71 -21.94
CA ALA A 138 36.36 -9.33 -23.23
C ALA A 138 37.52 -10.07 -23.95
N SER A 139 38.76 -9.73 -23.60
CA SER A 139 39.95 -10.35 -24.18
C SER A 139 41.10 -10.40 -23.19
N THR A 140 41.81 -11.51 -23.16
CA THR A 140 43.02 -11.70 -22.36
C THR A 140 43.97 -12.61 -23.12
N VAL A 141 45.25 -12.66 -22.68
CA VAL A 141 46.26 -13.57 -23.21
C VAL A 141 46.11 -14.93 -22.53
N SER A 142 46.52 -16.02 -23.21
CA SER A 142 46.51 -17.36 -22.64
C SER A 142 47.28 -17.38 -21.31
N ASP A 143 46.71 -18.11 -20.32
CA ASP A 143 47.27 -18.26 -18.97
C ASP A 143 47.35 -16.97 -18.14
N VAL A 144 46.71 -15.90 -18.57
CA VAL A 144 46.58 -14.65 -17.82
C VAL A 144 45.12 -14.49 -17.32
N ASN A 145 44.97 -14.18 -16.05
CA ASN A 145 43.68 -13.92 -15.45
C ASN A 145 42.98 -12.73 -16.11
N PHE A 146 41.66 -12.78 -16.23
CA PHE A 146 40.86 -11.62 -16.64
C PHE A 146 41.14 -10.43 -15.73
N ALA A 147 41.42 -9.27 -16.29
CA ALA A 147 41.65 -8.04 -15.52
C ALA A 147 40.40 -7.65 -14.70
N ALA A 148 39.20 -7.84 -15.29
CA ALA A 148 37.94 -7.81 -14.57
C ALA A 148 37.42 -9.24 -14.40
N GLN A 149 37.28 -9.70 -13.18
CA GLN A 149 36.67 -10.99 -12.87
C GLN A 149 35.15 -10.90 -12.91
N PRO A 150 34.42 -11.95 -13.36
CA PRO A 150 32.98 -11.95 -13.37
C PRO A 150 32.41 -11.91 -11.95
N VAL A 151 31.37 -11.10 -11.75
CA VAL A 151 30.59 -11.09 -10.51
C VAL A 151 29.16 -11.49 -10.83
N ILE A 152 28.70 -12.51 -10.14
CA ILE A 152 27.34 -13.05 -10.24
C ILE A 152 26.57 -12.68 -8.98
N THR A 153 25.37 -12.16 -9.13
CA THR A 153 24.45 -11.87 -8.03
C THR A 153 23.23 -12.77 -8.15
N THR A 154 22.82 -13.40 -7.04
CA THR A 154 21.54 -14.09 -6.95
C THR A 154 20.42 -13.07 -6.81
N GLN A 155 19.32 -13.29 -7.51
CA GLN A 155 18.15 -12.40 -7.52
C GLN A 155 16.87 -13.20 -7.36
N ASP A 156 15.81 -12.53 -6.86
CA ASP A 156 14.45 -13.06 -6.95
C ASP A 156 13.90 -12.91 -8.39
N ALA A 157 12.65 -13.32 -8.59
CA ALA A 157 12.02 -13.30 -9.92
C ALA A 157 11.84 -11.88 -10.48
N SER A 158 11.75 -10.87 -9.63
CA SER A 158 11.63 -9.45 -10.00
C SER A 158 12.98 -8.72 -10.14
N GLY A 159 14.09 -9.43 -9.98
CA GLY A 159 15.44 -8.87 -10.11
C GLY A 159 15.98 -8.21 -8.84
N ASN A 160 15.31 -8.36 -7.70
CA ASN A 160 15.84 -7.85 -6.43
C ASN A 160 17.03 -8.67 -5.99
N ALA A 161 18.16 -8.00 -5.70
CA ALA A 161 19.38 -8.66 -5.27
C ALA A 161 19.24 -9.31 -3.88
N ARG A 162 19.80 -10.50 -3.73
CA ARG A 162 19.82 -11.30 -2.51
C ARG A 162 21.23 -11.34 -1.91
N SER A 163 21.55 -10.35 -1.08
CA SER A 163 22.91 -10.19 -0.52
C SER A 163 23.26 -11.22 0.56
N ALA A 164 22.29 -11.95 1.10
CA ALA A 164 22.50 -12.94 2.16
C ALA A 164 22.58 -14.40 1.65
N ASP A 165 22.48 -14.61 0.34
CA ASP A 165 22.53 -15.95 -0.22
C ASP A 165 23.97 -16.50 -0.26
N THR A 166 24.10 -17.79 0.11
CA THR A 166 25.36 -18.55 0.10
C THR A 166 25.33 -19.71 -0.90
N LEU A 167 24.62 -19.52 -2.02
CA LEU A 167 24.50 -20.54 -3.05
C LEU A 167 25.85 -20.79 -3.75
N ALA A 168 26.20 -22.05 -3.94
CA ALA A 168 27.34 -22.42 -4.76
C ALA A 168 26.99 -22.21 -6.24
N ILE A 169 27.78 -21.40 -6.95
CA ILE A 169 27.64 -21.15 -8.38
C ILE A 169 28.78 -21.85 -9.08
N THR A 170 28.47 -22.76 -10.01
CA THR A 170 29.45 -23.50 -10.81
C THR A 170 29.51 -22.90 -12.22
N VAL A 171 30.72 -22.67 -12.70
CA VAL A 171 30.98 -22.30 -14.08
C VAL A 171 31.30 -23.59 -14.83
N ALA A 172 30.58 -23.89 -15.90
CA ALA A 172 30.80 -25.04 -16.78
C ALA A 172 31.56 -24.64 -18.05
#